data_75dae1384f0dbafd13b35e4b9e5b6111
#
_entry.id   75dae1384f0dbafd13b35e4b9e5b6111
#
_cell.length_a   1.000
_cell.length_b   1.000
_cell.length_c   1.000
_cell.angle_alpha   90.00
_cell.angle_beta   90.00
_cell.angle_gamma   90.00
#
_symmetry.space_group_name_H-M   'P 1'
#
loop_
_entity.id
_entity.type
_entity.pdbx_description
1 polymer ?
#
loop_
_entity_poly.entity_id
_entity_poly.type
_entity_poly.pdbx_seq_one_letter_code
_entity_poly.pdbx_strand_id
1 'polypeptide(L)'
;MEASTVLRTGGLEIRPSEFVALVDGKPLGLTVRELQLLTALVERRDRIVSREELYSVVWGEPYRKSDRSVDVYVGKLRQKLAQALPGTSPIHTHFGFGYRFTSLSQEGDTRVTDWGQVS
;
A
#
# COMPACT_ATOMS: atom_id res chain seq x y z
N MET A 1 -11.61 -15.34 -19.73
CA MET A 1 -10.47 -14.68 -19.34
C MET A 1 -10.80 -13.48 -18.50
N GLU A 2 -10.05 -13.16 -17.58
CA GLU A 2 -10.39 -12.08 -16.78
C GLU A 2 -9.45 -10.95 -16.97
N ALA A 3 -9.95 -9.79 -16.83
CA ALA A 3 -9.15 -8.61 -16.97
C ALA A 3 -8.20 -8.48 -15.82
N SER A 4 -7.03 -7.98 -16.10
CA SER A 4 -6.09 -7.65 -15.05
C SER A 4 -6.64 -6.48 -14.25
N THR A 5 -6.52 -6.55 -12.95
CA THR A 5 -6.90 -5.46 -12.09
C THR A 5 -5.71 -4.55 -11.93
N VAL A 6 -5.89 -3.28 -12.22
CA VAL A 6 -4.86 -2.27 -12.00
C VAL A 6 -5.33 -1.40 -10.85
N LEU A 7 -4.48 -1.24 -9.85
CA LEU A 7 -4.80 -0.41 -8.69
C LEU A 7 -4.13 0.93 -8.84
N ARG A 8 -4.87 1.99 -8.61
CA ARG A 8 -4.33 3.35 -8.70
C ARG A 8 -4.71 4.16 -7.49
N THR A 9 -3.75 4.90 -6.97
CA THR A 9 -4.01 5.85 -5.91
C THR A 9 -2.94 6.94 -6.05
N GLY A 10 -3.37 8.17 -6.36
CA GLY A 10 -2.45 9.23 -6.67
C GLY A 10 -1.59 8.84 -7.85
N GLY A 11 -0.29 9.04 -7.73
CA GLY A 11 0.66 8.65 -8.75
C GLY A 11 1.10 7.20 -8.68
N LEU A 12 0.64 6.46 -7.68
CA LEU A 12 1.02 5.06 -7.53
C LEU A 12 0.09 4.18 -8.36
N GLU A 13 0.70 3.31 -9.16
CA GLU A 13 -0.05 2.36 -9.96
C GLU A 13 0.53 0.98 -9.71
N ILE A 14 -0.32 0.01 -9.43
CA ILE A 14 0.10 -1.37 -9.22
C ILE A 14 -0.57 -2.25 -10.24
N ARG A 15 0.23 -3.05 -10.92
CA ARG A 15 -0.24 -4.03 -11.91
C ARG A 15 0.13 -5.41 -11.40
N PRO A 16 -0.72 -6.02 -10.57
CA PRO A 16 -0.34 -7.27 -9.91
C PRO A 16 -0.03 -8.40 -10.89
N SER A 17 -0.78 -8.52 -11.97
CA SER A 17 -0.56 -9.59 -12.93
C SER A 17 0.76 -9.43 -13.68
N GLU A 18 1.32 -8.23 -13.71
CA GLU A 18 2.60 -7.97 -14.36
C GLU A 18 3.73 -7.86 -13.37
N PHE A 19 3.44 -8.02 -12.08
CA PHE A 19 4.42 -7.91 -11.00
C PHE A 19 5.17 -6.58 -11.03
N VAL A 20 4.42 -5.50 -11.22
CA VAL A 20 5.03 -4.18 -11.36
C VAL A 20 4.25 -3.15 -10.54
N ALA A 21 4.97 -2.23 -9.93
CA ALA A 21 4.41 -1.04 -9.32
C ALA A 21 5.17 0.16 -9.87
N LEU A 22 4.45 1.23 -10.13
CA LEU A 22 5.02 2.44 -10.72
C LEU A 22 4.61 3.63 -9.88
N VAL A 23 5.50 4.61 -9.76
CA VAL A 23 5.18 5.90 -9.17
C VAL A 23 5.45 6.95 -10.22
N ASP A 24 4.40 7.64 -10.64
CA ASP A 24 4.47 8.65 -11.71
C ASP A 24 5.14 8.07 -12.95
N GLY A 25 4.80 6.83 -13.27
CA GLY A 25 5.28 6.15 -14.46
C GLY A 25 6.65 5.51 -14.32
N LYS A 26 7.30 5.64 -13.17
CA LYS A 26 8.63 5.07 -12.96
C LYS A 26 8.53 3.81 -12.12
N PRO A 27 9.22 2.74 -12.51
CA PRO A 27 9.14 1.49 -11.75
C PRO A 27 9.65 1.68 -10.32
N LEU A 28 8.91 1.07 -9.39
CA LEU A 28 9.32 1.01 -8.00
C LEU A 28 9.97 -0.36 -7.79
N GLY A 29 11.24 -0.38 -7.39
CA GLY A 29 12.01 -1.62 -7.31
C GLY A 29 11.65 -2.47 -6.10
N LEU A 30 10.55 -3.20 -6.21
CA LEU A 30 10.07 -4.05 -5.12
C LEU A 30 10.39 -5.51 -5.39
N THR A 31 10.66 -6.26 -4.32
CA THR A 31 10.69 -7.71 -4.43
C THR A 31 9.25 -8.21 -4.58
N VAL A 32 9.11 -9.46 -4.97
CA VAL A 32 7.76 -10.03 -5.14
C VAL A 32 6.96 -9.93 -3.85
N ARG A 33 7.60 -10.24 -2.72
CA ARG A 33 6.89 -10.22 -1.45
C ARG A 33 6.50 -8.79 -1.04
N GLU A 34 7.38 -7.84 -1.31
CA GLU A 34 7.05 -6.43 -1.06
C GLU A 34 5.88 -5.98 -1.92
N LEU A 35 5.88 -6.39 -3.18
CA LEU A 35 4.78 -6.05 -4.07
C LEU A 35 3.47 -6.66 -3.61
N GLN A 36 3.51 -7.92 -3.16
CA GLN A 36 2.33 -8.59 -2.65
C GLN A 36 1.76 -7.86 -1.43
N LEU A 37 2.65 -7.44 -0.53
CA LEU A 37 2.20 -6.73 0.66
C LEU A 37 1.62 -5.36 0.30
N LEU A 38 2.28 -4.64 -0.59
CA LEU A 38 1.78 -3.34 -1.03
C LEU A 38 0.41 -3.50 -1.71
N THR A 39 0.27 -4.52 -2.54
CA THR A 39 -1.00 -4.79 -3.21
C THR A 39 -2.11 -5.03 -2.19
N ALA A 40 -1.84 -5.86 -1.19
CA ALA A 40 -2.83 -6.17 -0.16
C ALA A 40 -3.23 -4.92 0.61
N LEU A 41 -2.27 -4.06 0.91
CA LEU A 41 -2.54 -2.81 1.64
C LEU A 41 -3.37 -1.85 0.80
N VAL A 42 -3.03 -1.69 -0.48
CA VAL A 42 -3.75 -0.76 -1.36
C VAL A 42 -5.15 -1.25 -1.67
N GLU A 43 -5.32 -2.56 -1.83
CA GLU A 43 -6.66 -3.12 -2.02
C GLU A 43 -7.57 -2.85 -0.84
N ARG A 44 -6.98 -2.70 0.34
CA ARG A 44 -7.71 -2.48 1.59
C ARG A 44 -7.49 -1.07 2.13
N ARG A 45 -7.14 -0.15 1.24
CA ARG A 45 -6.76 1.20 1.66
C ARG A 45 -7.88 1.89 2.44
N ASP A 46 -7.46 2.83 3.27
CA ASP A 46 -8.34 3.67 4.07
C ASP A 46 -9.08 2.90 5.17
N ARG A 47 -8.58 1.70 5.50
CA ARG A 47 -9.05 1.01 6.69
C ARG A 47 -7.87 0.32 7.37
N ILE A 48 -8.02 0.06 8.64
CA ILE A 48 -6.99 -0.64 9.41
C ILE A 48 -7.08 -2.12 9.10
N VAL A 49 -5.94 -2.71 8.74
CA VAL A 49 -5.85 -4.13 8.43
C VAL A 49 -4.94 -4.77 9.46
N SER A 50 -5.39 -5.85 10.06
CA SER A 50 -4.60 -6.52 11.09
C SER A 50 -3.37 -7.20 10.49
N ARG A 51 -2.35 -7.39 11.32
CA ARG A 51 -1.18 -8.18 10.90
C ARG A 51 -1.59 -9.57 10.49
N GLU A 52 -2.56 -10.13 11.19
CA GLU A 52 -3.05 -11.47 10.89
C GLU A 52 -3.66 -11.55 9.50
N GLU A 53 -4.49 -10.57 9.14
CA GLU A 53 -5.09 -10.55 7.80
C GLU A 53 -4.02 -10.38 6.73
N LEU A 54 -3.10 -9.45 6.93
CA LEU A 54 -2.03 -9.22 5.96
C LEU A 54 -1.16 -10.45 5.79
N TYR A 55 -0.81 -11.10 6.90
CA TYR A 55 0.02 -12.30 6.84
C TYR A 55 -0.70 -13.41 6.07
N SER A 56 -1.96 -13.62 6.38
CA SER A 56 -2.73 -14.66 5.73
C SER A 56 -2.84 -14.44 4.23
N VAL A 57 -3.11 -13.19 3.82
CA VAL A 57 -3.27 -12.85 2.41
C VAL A 57 -1.95 -12.98 1.64
N VAL A 58 -0.87 -12.52 2.24
CA VAL A 58 0.41 -12.42 1.53
C VAL A 58 1.23 -13.70 1.65
N TRP A 59 1.28 -14.30 2.85
CA TRP A 59 2.07 -15.51 3.07
C TRP A 59 1.27 -16.79 2.89
N GLY A 60 -0.05 -16.70 3.02
CA GLY A 60 -0.91 -17.86 2.80
C GLY A 60 -0.84 -18.91 3.87
N GLU A 61 -0.38 -18.56 5.05
CA GLU A 61 -0.20 -19.48 6.16
C GLU A 61 -0.81 -18.91 7.42
N PRO A 62 -1.10 -19.75 8.42
CA PRO A 62 -1.63 -19.23 9.67
C PRO A 62 -0.62 -18.32 10.37
N TYR A 63 -1.11 -17.20 10.87
CA TYR A 63 -0.28 -16.21 11.53
C TYR A 63 0.07 -16.64 12.95
N ARG A 64 1.31 -16.42 13.34
CA ARG A 64 1.77 -16.64 14.72
C ARG A 64 2.06 -15.28 15.34
N LYS A 65 1.64 -15.10 16.58
CA LYS A 65 1.80 -13.82 17.24
C LYS A 65 3.23 -13.32 17.30
N SER A 66 4.18 -14.24 17.37
CA SER A 66 5.59 -13.87 17.44
C SER A 66 6.19 -13.57 16.07
N ASP A 67 5.43 -13.76 15.00
CA ASP A 67 5.95 -13.57 13.66
C ASP A 67 6.07 -12.08 13.35
N ARG A 68 7.26 -11.65 12.95
CA ARG A 68 7.55 -10.25 12.66
C ARG A 68 7.62 -9.95 11.18
N SER A 69 7.26 -10.92 10.34
CA SER A 69 7.41 -10.75 8.90
C SER A 69 6.67 -9.53 8.36
N VAL A 70 5.43 -9.34 8.78
CA VAL A 70 4.64 -8.20 8.30
C VAL A 70 5.36 -6.90 8.66
N ASP A 71 5.80 -6.77 9.93
CA ASP A 71 6.45 -5.54 10.38
C ASP A 71 7.74 -5.27 9.61
N VAL A 72 8.54 -6.32 9.38
CA VAL A 72 9.79 -6.18 8.65
C VAL A 72 9.53 -5.71 7.22
N TYR A 73 8.56 -6.31 6.56
CA TYR A 73 8.26 -5.94 5.17
C TYR A 73 7.59 -4.57 5.07
N VAL A 74 6.78 -4.19 6.06
CA VAL A 74 6.24 -2.83 6.11
C VAL A 74 7.39 -1.84 6.20
N GLY A 75 8.41 -2.14 7.02
CA GLY A 75 9.58 -1.27 7.12
C GLY A 75 10.29 -1.11 5.79
N LYS A 76 10.48 -2.21 5.08
CA LYS A 76 11.13 -2.16 3.77
C LYS A 76 10.31 -1.36 2.77
N LEU A 77 9.00 -1.56 2.76
CA LEU A 77 8.10 -0.79 1.89
C LEU A 77 8.17 0.68 2.20
N ARG A 78 8.14 1.03 3.49
CA ARG A 78 8.19 2.44 3.88
C ARG A 78 9.43 3.13 3.34
N GLN A 79 10.58 2.45 3.41
CA GLN A 79 11.82 3.03 2.90
C GLN A 79 11.73 3.29 1.40
N LYS A 80 11.23 2.33 0.66
CA LYS A 80 11.15 2.46 -0.79
C LYS A 80 10.11 3.50 -1.20
N LEU A 81 8.98 3.53 -0.51
CA LEU A 81 7.95 4.53 -0.80
C LEU A 81 8.43 5.93 -0.44
N ALA A 82 9.20 6.08 0.64
CA ALA A 82 9.72 7.38 1.01
C ALA A 82 10.64 7.96 -0.05
N GLN A 83 11.41 7.10 -0.72
CA GLN A 83 12.28 7.54 -1.80
C GLN A 83 11.49 7.93 -3.04
N ALA A 84 10.43 7.18 -3.34
CA ALA A 84 9.65 7.41 -4.54
C ALA A 84 8.61 8.51 -4.36
N LEU A 85 8.15 8.71 -3.13
CA LEU A 85 7.11 9.69 -2.79
C LEU A 85 7.62 10.57 -1.65
N PRO A 86 8.59 11.46 -1.94
CA PRO A 86 9.17 12.29 -0.88
C PRO A 86 8.10 13.12 -0.18
N GLY A 87 8.18 13.16 1.13
CA GLY A 87 7.24 13.92 1.92
C GLY A 87 5.91 13.26 2.18
N THR A 88 5.76 12.01 1.73
CA THR A 88 4.51 11.27 1.89
C THR A 88 4.78 9.99 2.65
N SER A 89 3.93 9.69 3.63
CA SER A 89 4.03 8.45 4.41
C SER A 89 2.67 7.77 4.42
N PRO A 90 2.37 7.01 3.38
CA PRO A 90 1.02 6.47 3.25
C PRO A 90 0.69 5.30 4.17
N ILE A 91 1.69 4.61 4.73
CA ILE A 91 1.42 3.47 5.60
C ILE A 91 1.55 3.90 7.05
N HIS A 92 0.43 3.83 7.75
CA HIS A 92 0.36 4.24 9.15
C HIS A 92 0.25 3.02 10.06
N THR A 93 0.97 3.06 11.18
CA THR A 93 0.86 2.02 12.19
C THR A 93 -0.24 2.40 13.17
N HIS A 94 -1.15 1.46 13.41
CA HIS A 94 -2.15 1.61 14.46
C HIS A 94 -1.81 0.60 15.53
N PHE A 95 -1.14 1.05 16.58
CA PHE A 95 -0.60 0.18 17.60
C PHE A 95 -1.70 -0.66 18.23
N GLY A 96 -1.46 -1.97 18.29
CA GLY A 96 -2.44 -2.92 18.81
C GLY A 96 -3.49 -3.35 17.79
N PHE A 97 -3.53 -2.74 16.61
CA PHE A 97 -4.57 -3.06 15.61
C PHE A 97 -4.02 -3.49 14.26
N GLY A 98 -2.97 -2.85 13.76
CA GLY A 98 -2.41 -3.20 12.47
C GLY A 98 -1.92 -1.98 11.70
N TYR A 99 -2.13 -2.02 10.39
CA TYR A 99 -1.64 -0.99 9.50
C TYR A 99 -2.76 -0.46 8.59
N ARG A 100 -2.62 0.78 8.16
CA ARG A 100 -3.56 1.37 7.22
C ARG A 100 -2.78 2.08 6.12
N PHE A 101 -3.13 1.78 4.87
CA PHE A 101 -2.63 2.54 3.74
C PHE A 101 -3.64 3.63 3.43
N THR A 102 -3.19 4.87 3.45
CA THR A 102 -4.06 6.01 3.18
C THR A 102 -3.99 6.35 1.70
N SER A 103 -5.15 6.49 1.08
CA SER A 103 -5.23 6.88 -0.33
C SER A 103 -4.41 8.13 -0.60
N LEU A 104 -3.72 8.14 -1.74
CA LEU A 104 -2.88 9.26 -2.14
C LEU A 104 -3.68 10.21 -3.00
N SER A 105 -3.42 11.51 -2.83
CA SER A 105 -4.06 12.50 -3.68
C SER A 105 -3.29 12.66 -4.96
N GLN A 106 -4.01 12.82 -6.06
CA GLN A 106 -3.36 13.19 -7.29
C GLN A 106 -3.13 14.68 -7.32
N GLU A 107 -2.07 15.07 -7.99
CA GLU A 107 -1.85 16.47 -8.22
C GLU A 107 -3.06 17.04 -8.95
N GLY A 108 -3.60 18.12 -8.45
CA GLY A 108 -4.80 18.70 -9.02
C GLY A 108 -6.10 18.26 -8.39
N ASP A 109 -6.07 17.25 -7.55
CA ASP A 109 -7.24 16.87 -6.77
C ASP A 109 -7.53 17.97 -5.79
N THR A 110 -8.75 18.38 -5.77
CA THR A 110 -9.08 19.38 -4.79
C THR A 110 -10.15 18.84 -3.91
N ARG A 111 -10.11 18.81 -3.36
CA ARG A 111 -11.00 18.20 -2.72
C ARG A 111 -11.47 18.67 -1.81
N VAL A 112 -11.29 18.94 -2.69
CA VAL A 112 -11.62 19.19 -2.38
C VAL A 112 -12.14 19.40 -1.83
N THR A 113 -12.03 19.31 -2.09
CA THR A 113 -12.50 19.46 -1.75
C THR A 113 -13.05 19.81 -1.14
N ASP A 114 -13.08 20.01 -1.45
CA ASP A 114 -13.58 20.33 -1.08
C ASP A 114 -14.23 20.53 -0.26
N TRP A 115 -14.42 20.77 -0.27
CA TRP A 115 -14.92 20.83 0.32
C TRP A 115 -15.04 21.41 1.12
N GLY A 116 -14.56 21.55 0.70
CA GLY A 116 -14.54 22.02 1.09
C GLY A 116 -14.25 22.31 1.28
N GLN A 117 -14.02 22.49 0.87
CA GLN A 117 -13.85 22.76 0.79
C GLN A 117 -13.98 22.94 0.68
N VAL A 118 -13.93 23.06 0.35
CA VAL A 118 -14.06 23.27 0.20
C VAL A 118 -14.25 23.48 0.42
N SER A 119 -14.16 23.66 0.06
CA SER A 119 -14.35 23.89 0.23
C SER A 119 -14.50 24.22 0.67
#